data_d0ca0c70baff7dafea74715ec4628461
#
_entry.id   d0ca0c70baff7dafea74715ec4628461
#
_cell.length_a   1.000
_cell.length_b   1.000
_cell.length_c   1.000
_cell.angle_alpha   90.00
_cell.angle_beta   90.00
_cell.angle_gamma   90.00
#
_symmetry.space_group_name_H-M   'P 1'
#
loop_
_entity.id
_entity.type
_entity.pdbx_description
1 polymer ?
#
loop_
_entity_poly.entity_id
_entity_poly.type
_entity_poly.pdbx_seq_one_letter_code
_entity_poly.pdbx_strand_id
1 'polypeptide(L)'
;MTYWMCDKCSFVIESPRPPDPCPSCQIKCAFNDVTCYTPDCGGLGTLDSRLVAQRVMKKEKPGKVVHFSDLVRGPTSEGREKHIPSIELIKGQGKMGKDLVEIVVGREAPHPNTVDHYIVWIQAFGAKKDGHVLDLGREVFKPDIGKPVYAFEIDSSGFKHLFSFSYCTLHGVWEQHLEL
;
A
#
# COMPACT_ATOMS: atom_id res chain seq x y z
N MET A 1 6.98 -15.65 -17.06
CA MET A 1 7.41 -14.54 -17.93
C MET A 1 8.09 -13.49 -17.09
N THR A 2 8.98 -12.67 -17.66
CA THR A 2 9.75 -11.67 -16.91
C THR A 2 9.22 -10.28 -17.24
N TYR A 3 9.06 -9.45 -16.22
CA TYR A 3 8.67 -8.05 -16.38
C TYR A 3 9.93 -7.19 -16.34
N TRP A 4 10.11 -6.41 -17.39
CA TRP A 4 11.26 -5.53 -17.58
C TRP A 4 10.86 -4.08 -17.50
N MET A 5 11.58 -3.29 -16.71
CA MET A 5 11.35 -1.85 -16.60
C MET A 5 12.54 -1.07 -17.16
N CYS A 6 12.27 -0.16 -18.11
CA CYS A 6 13.26 0.72 -18.71
C CYS A 6 13.81 1.72 -17.68
N ASP A 7 15.13 1.85 -17.59
CA ASP A 7 15.84 2.77 -16.68
C ASP A 7 15.66 4.25 -17.04
N LYS A 8 15.25 4.57 -18.27
CA LYS A 8 15.09 5.95 -18.76
C LYS A 8 13.66 6.48 -18.63
N CYS A 9 12.67 5.70 -19.06
CA CYS A 9 11.28 6.17 -19.11
C CYS A 9 10.33 5.43 -18.16
N SER A 10 10.85 4.44 -17.42
CA SER A 10 10.07 3.60 -16.49
C SER A 10 8.96 2.78 -17.18
N PHE A 11 9.00 2.62 -18.50
CA PHE A 11 8.09 1.74 -19.23
C PHE A 11 8.31 0.29 -18.80
N VAL A 12 7.22 -0.41 -18.45
CA VAL A 12 7.26 -1.82 -18.05
C VAL A 12 6.66 -2.67 -19.16
N ILE A 13 7.35 -3.74 -19.52
CA ILE A 13 6.91 -4.70 -20.53
C ILE A 13 7.14 -6.13 -20.04
N GLU A 14 6.16 -6.99 -20.28
CA GLU A 14 6.30 -8.42 -20.10
C GLU A 14 6.90 -9.04 -21.37
N SER A 15 8.07 -9.62 -21.25
CA SER A 15 8.72 -10.33 -22.35
C SER A 15 9.78 -11.32 -21.85
N PRO A 16 10.15 -12.34 -22.65
CA PRO A 16 11.21 -13.28 -22.29
C PRO A 16 12.61 -12.65 -22.24
N ARG A 17 12.79 -11.49 -22.86
CA ARG A 17 14.07 -10.74 -22.90
C ARG A 17 13.78 -9.24 -22.87
N PRO A 18 14.69 -8.43 -22.31
CA PRO A 18 14.53 -6.97 -22.39
C PRO A 18 14.57 -6.53 -23.86
N PRO A 19 13.66 -5.63 -24.27
CA PRO A 19 13.65 -5.11 -25.63
C PRO A 19 14.83 -4.16 -25.88
N ASP A 20 15.35 -4.14 -27.10
CA ASP A 20 16.36 -3.17 -27.54
C ASP A 20 16.07 -2.73 -28.99
N PRO A 21 15.69 -1.48 -29.22
CA PRO A 21 15.50 -0.37 -28.28
C PRO A 21 14.20 -0.48 -27.45
N CYS A 22 14.07 0.39 -26.45
CA CYS A 22 12.85 0.49 -25.67
C CYS A 22 11.66 0.93 -26.54
N PRO A 23 10.52 0.21 -26.54
CA PRO A 23 9.40 0.55 -27.41
C PRO A 23 8.70 1.87 -27.04
N SER A 24 8.89 2.36 -25.82
CA SER A 24 8.27 3.61 -25.34
C SER A 24 9.13 4.84 -25.65
N CYS A 25 10.39 4.86 -25.23
CA CYS A 25 11.27 6.01 -25.47
C CYS A 25 12.13 5.89 -26.74
N GLN A 26 12.10 4.76 -27.42
CA GLN A 26 12.78 4.47 -28.69
C GLN A 26 14.31 4.66 -28.67
N ILE A 27 14.91 4.70 -27.48
CA ILE A 27 16.35 4.79 -27.31
C ILE A 27 16.91 3.49 -26.73
N LYS A 28 18.20 3.26 -26.95
CA LYS A 28 18.91 2.17 -26.31
C LYS A 28 19.05 2.47 -24.81
N CYS A 29 18.52 1.60 -23.96
CA CYS A 29 18.51 1.77 -22.51
C CYS A 29 18.71 0.43 -21.80
N ALA A 30 19.06 0.49 -20.53
CA ALA A 30 19.06 -0.68 -19.69
C ALA A 30 17.64 -1.01 -19.20
N PHE A 31 17.42 -2.30 -18.95
CA PHE A 31 16.18 -2.78 -18.37
C PHE A 31 16.47 -3.53 -17.07
N ASN A 32 15.64 -3.27 -16.07
CA ASN A 32 15.71 -3.95 -14.79
C ASN A 32 14.60 -4.99 -14.69
N ASP A 33 14.93 -6.18 -14.18
CA ASP A 33 13.94 -7.20 -13.86
C ASP A 33 13.10 -6.75 -12.65
N VAL A 34 11.82 -6.56 -12.88
CA VAL A 34 10.86 -6.12 -11.86
C VAL A 34 9.76 -7.14 -11.62
N THR A 35 10.00 -8.40 -12.00
CA THR A 35 9.02 -9.49 -11.86
C THR A 35 8.52 -9.64 -10.44
N CYS A 36 9.40 -9.49 -9.44
CA CYS A 36 9.01 -9.55 -8.03
C CYS A 36 8.15 -8.38 -7.55
N TYR A 37 7.96 -7.36 -8.36
CA TYR A 37 7.07 -6.23 -8.06
C TYR A 37 5.79 -6.26 -8.89
N THR A 38 5.51 -7.37 -9.56
CA THR A 38 4.32 -7.59 -10.37
C THR A 38 3.36 -8.58 -9.70
N PRO A 39 2.10 -8.66 -10.13
CA PRO A 39 1.12 -9.60 -9.57
C PRO A 39 1.58 -11.06 -9.59
N ASP A 40 2.37 -11.45 -10.56
CA ASP A 40 2.83 -12.85 -10.74
C ASP A 40 3.82 -13.30 -9.66
N CYS A 41 4.42 -12.38 -8.93
CA CYS A 41 5.35 -12.69 -7.83
C CYS A 41 4.64 -13.05 -6.51
N GLY A 42 3.31 -13.04 -6.47
CA GLY A 42 2.51 -13.35 -5.26
C GLY A 42 2.68 -12.35 -4.11
N GLY A 43 3.45 -11.31 -4.32
CA GLY A 43 3.80 -10.33 -3.29
C GLY A 43 2.79 -9.26 -3.21
N LEU A 44 2.52 -8.30 -3.53
CA LEU A 44 1.67 -7.14 -3.28
C LEU A 44 0.32 -7.15 -4.02
N GLY A 45 -0.20 -8.30 -4.39
CA GLY A 45 -1.41 -8.53 -5.21
C GLY A 45 -2.31 -7.32 -5.43
N THR A 46 -2.81 -7.09 -6.62
CA THR A 46 -3.71 -6.00 -7.02
C THR A 46 -3.14 -4.57 -6.97
N LEU A 47 -1.95 -4.35 -6.43
CA LEU A 47 -1.28 -3.07 -6.57
C LEU A 47 -0.95 -2.83 -8.04
N ASP A 48 -1.05 -1.61 -8.48
CA ASP A 48 -0.34 -1.25 -9.68
C ASP A 48 1.17 -1.40 -9.40
N SER A 49 1.63 -2.64 -9.51
CA SER A 49 3.02 -3.06 -9.30
C SER A 49 4.00 -2.24 -10.14
N ARG A 50 3.51 -1.65 -11.23
CA ARG A 50 4.29 -0.71 -12.05
C ARG A 50 4.65 0.54 -11.26
N LEU A 51 3.71 1.09 -10.48
CA LEU A 51 3.96 2.27 -9.65
C LEU A 51 4.90 1.97 -8.49
N VAL A 52 4.74 0.80 -7.86
CA VAL A 52 5.67 0.35 -6.81
C VAL A 52 7.06 0.13 -7.40
N ALA A 53 7.18 -0.61 -8.50
CA ALA A 53 8.44 -0.83 -9.20
C ALA A 53 9.11 0.49 -9.61
N GLN A 54 8.37 1.42 -10.20
CA GLN A 54 8.89 2.74 -10.57
C GLN A 54 9.42 3.53 -9.38
N ARG A 55 8.79 3.43 -8.21
CA ARG A 55 9.24 4.11 -7.00
C ARG A 55 10.48 3.49 -6.41
N VAL A 56 10.53 2.15 -6.34
CA VAL A 56 11.71 1.41 -5.92
C VAL A 56 12.90 1.84 -6.77
N MET A 57 12.77 1.75 -8.09
CA MET A 57 13.86 2.02 -9.02
C MET A 57 14.30 3.50 -9.03
N LYS A 58 13.39 4.45 -8.81
CA LYS A 58 13.76 5.87 -8.70
C LYS A 58 14.54 6.20 -7.41
N LYS A 59 14.38 5.42 -6.35
CA LYS A 59 15.08 5.60 -5.08
C LYS A 59 16.42 4.86 -5.00
N GLU A 60 16.58 3.81 -5.77
CA GLU A 60 17.81 3.03 -5.76
C GLU A 60 18.97 3.79 -6.41
N LYS A 61 19.97 4.11 -5.61
CA LYS A 61 21.32 4.30 -6.12
C LYS A 61 21.92 2.92 -6.39
N PRO A 62 22.70 2.72 -7.48
CA PRO A 62 23.34 1.44 -7.76
C PRO A 62 24.01 0.87 -6.52
N GLY A 63 23.63 -0.33 -6.11
CA GLY A 63 24.21 -1.06 -4.98
C GLY A 63 23.54 -0.88 -3.61
N LYS A 64 22.44 -0.09 -3.49
CA LYS A 64 21.71 0.03 -2.24
C LYS A 64 20.48 -0.91 -2.24
N VAL A 65 20.38 -1.77 -1.23
CA VAL A 65 19.16 -2.57 -0.98
C VAL A 65 18.07 -1.62 -0.49
N VAL A 66 16.90 -1.68 -1.13
CA VAL A 66 15.70 -0.94 -0.72
C VAL A 66 14.80 -1.90 0.07
N HIS A 67 14.48 -1.52 1.30
CA HIS A 67 13.51 -2.23 2.11
C HIS A 67 12.11 -1.67 1.88
N PHE A 68 11.08 -2.52 2.01
CA PHE A 68 9.69 -2.08 1.85
C PHE A 68 9.34 -0.91 2.79
N SER A 69 9.87 -0.92 4.01
CA SER A 69 9.73 0.19 4.96
C SER A 69 10.21 1.55 4.42
N ASP A 70 11.17 1.57 3.49
CA ASP A 70 11.64 2.81 2.87
C ASP A 70 10.63 3.41 1.88
N LEU A 71 9.64 2.63 1.48
CA LEU A 71 8.60 3.00 0.51
C LEU A 71 7.29 3.38 1.18
N VAL A 72 7.09 2.95 2.43
CA VAL A 72 5.89 3.24 3.21
C VAL A 72 6.00 4.66 3.76
N ARG A 73 4.91 5.40 3.65
CA ARG A 73 4.79 6.77 4.17
C ARG A 73 4.03 6.74 5.49
N GLY A 74 4.48 7.55 6.43
CA GLY A 74 3.91 7.60 7.78
C GLY A 74 3.36 8.98 8.16
N PRO A 75 3.05 9.17 9.46
CA PRO A 75 2.40 10.37 9.97
C PRO A 75 3.19 11.68 9.78
N THR A 76 4.47 11.60 9.50
CA THR A 76 5.34 12.76 9.25
C THR A 76 5.52 13.09 7.77
N SER A 77 4.92 12.29 6.88
CA SER A 77 5.06 12.47 5.43
C SER A 77 4.17 13.60 4.91
N GLU A 78 4.62 14.31 3.89
CA GLU A 78 3.82 15.32 3.19
C GLU A 78 2.57 14.69 2.57
N GLY A 79 1.42 15.35 2.71
CA GLY A 79 0.11 14.88 2.24
C GLY A 79 -0.55 13.86 3.15
N ARG A 80 -0.04 13.68 4.39
CA ARG A 80 -0.57 12.73 5.37
C ARG A 80 -2.07 12.94 5.65
N GLU A 81 -2.54 14.16 5.69
CA GLU A 81 -3.91 14.55 6.05
C GLU A 81 -4.98 13.89 5.16
N LYS A 82 -4.61 13.53 3.93
CA LYS A 82 -5.49 12.86 2.96
C LYS A 82 -5.28 11.35 2.87
N HIS A 83 -4.12 10.85 3.31
CA HIS A 83 -3.67 9.50 3.00
C HIS A 83 -3.53 8.58 4.20
N ILE A 84 -3.29 9.14 5.39
CA ILE A 84 -3.13 8.35 6.62
C ILE A 84 -4.39 7.54 6.90
N PRO A 85 -4.28 6.21 7.12
CA PRO A 85 -5.40 5.39 7.56
C PRO A 85 -5.61 5.57 9.08
N SER A 86 -6.34 6.61 9.46
CA SER A 86 -6.65 6.93 10.86
C SER A 86 -7.40 5.79 11.54
N ILE A 87 -6.87 5.26 12.63
CA ILE A 87 -7.47 4.18 13.41
C ILE A 87 -8.21 4.76 14.62
N GLU A 88 -9.43 4.33 14.81
CA GLU A 88 -10.21 4.58 16.03
C GLU A 88 -10.68 3.26 16.64
N LEU A 89 -10.47 3.09 17.94
CA LEU A 89 -10.98 1.97 18.70
C LEU A 89 -12.10 2.46 19.62
N ILE A 90 -13.31 1.96 19.39
CA ILE A 90 -14.51 2.35 20.11
C ILE A 90 -14.91 1.18 21.01
N LYS A 91 -14.62 1.33 22.31
CA LYS A 91 -14.81 0.27 23.30
C LYS A 91 -16.29 -0.11 23.45
N GLY A 92 -16.54 -1.43 23.44
CA GLY A 92 -17.85 -2.01 23.71
C GLY A 92 -18.93 -1.72 22.67
N GLN A 93 -18.60 -1.11 21.53
CA GLN A 93 -19.56 -0.78 20.47
C GLN A 93 -19.74 -1.92 19.42
N GLY A 94 -18.95 -2.98 19.52
CA GLY A 94 -19.15 -4.18 18.73
C GLY A 94 -20.23 -5.09 19.30
N LYS A 95 -20.65 -6.07 18.50
CA LYS A 95 -21.63 -7.08 18.95
C LYS A 95 -21.04 -7.95 20.07
N MET A 96 -21.90 -8.40 20.96
CA MET A 96 -21.52 -9.30 22.07
C MET A 96 -20.41 -8.74 22.96
N GLY A 97 -20.36 -7.41 23.16
CA GLY A 97 -19.39 -6.75 24.03
C GLY A 97 -17.98 -6.60 23.42
N LYS A 98 -17.81 -6.89 22.14
CA LYS A 98 -16.57 -6.60 21.41
C LYS A 98 -16.36 -5.10 21.22
N ASP A 99 -15.14 -4.73 20.90
CA ASP A 99 -14.80 -3.38 20.51
C ASP A 99 -14.96 -3.21 18.98
N LEU A 100 -15.34 -2.02 18.55
CA LEU A 100 -15.37 -1.66 17.12
C LEU A 100 -14.09 -0.94 16.76
N VAL A 101 -13.44 -1.39 15.72
CA VAL A 101 -12.32 -0.68 15.07
C VAL A 101 -12.85 -0.03 13.81
N GLU A 102 -12.61 1.27 13.67
CA GLU A 102 -12.89 2.02 12.45
C GLU A 102 -11.58 2.62 11.91
N ILE A 103 -11.30 2.36 10.64
CA ILE A 103 -10.14 2.90 9.93
C ILE A 103 -10.65 3.75 8.78
N VAL A 104 -10.27 5.02 8.76
CA VAL A 104 -10.74 6.00 7.76
C VAL A 104 -9.53 6.66 7.09
N VAL A 105 -9.47 6.64 5.76
CA VAL A 105 -8.53 7.47 5.00
C VAL A 105 -9.21 8.78 4.59
N GLY A 106 -8.51 9.90 4.77
CA GLY A 106 -9.08 11.22 4.49
C GLY A 106 -9.98 11.75 5.61
N ARG A 107 -9.69 11.41 6.86
CA ARG A 107 -10.41 11.91 8.05
C ARG A 107 -10.16 13.41 8.27
N GLU A 108 -8.92 13.87 8.13
CA GLU A 108 -8.56 15.29 8.29
C GLU A 108 -8.92 16.10 7.04
N ALA A 109 -8.63 15.58 5.86
CA ALA A 109 -8.98 16.19 4.58
C ALA A 109 -9.39 15.11 3.58
N PRO A 110 -10.52 15.26 2.86
CA PRO A 110 -11.02 14.23 1.96
C PRO A 110 -9.97 13.80 0.93
N HIS A 111 -9.80 12.50 0.77
CA HIS A 111 -9.00 11.94 -0.32
C HIS A 111 -9.80 11.98 -1.62
N PRO A 112 -9.20 12.33 -2.77
CA PRO A 112 -9.83 12.17 -4.07
C PRO A 112 -10.34 10.75 -4.28
N ASN A 113 -11.46 10.60 -4.98
CA ASN A 113 -12.02 9.30 -5.32
C ASN A 113 -12.44 9.30 -6.80
N THR A 114 -11.46 9.35 -7.69
CA THR A 114 -11.63 9.34 -9.15
C THR A 114 -10.95 8.10 -9.73
N VAL A 115 -11.24 7.75 -10.97
CA VAL A 115 -10.64 6.58 -11.65
C VAL A 115 -9.10 6.59 -11.59
N ASP A 116 -8.50 7.77 -11.72
CA ASP A 116 -7.03 7.91 -11.73
C ASP A 116 -6.42 8.09 -10.33
N HIS A 117 -7.24 8.52 -9.35
CA HIS A 117 -6.76 8.87 -8.02
C HIS A 117 -7.75 8.47 -6.92
N TYR A 118 -7.53 7.30 -6.32
CA TYR A 118 -8.36 6.78 -5.22
C TYR A 118 -7.56 5.87 -4.28
N ILE A 119 -8.14 5.56 -3.13
CA ILE A 119 -7.62 4.54 -2.21
C ILE A 119 -8.12 3.19 -2.68
N VAL A 120 -7.21 2.29 -3.00
CA VAL A 120 -7.52 0.95 -3.51
C VAL A 120 -7.92 0.00 -2.40
N TRP A 121 -7.21 0.06 -1.26
CA TRP A 121 -7.49 -0.80 -0.13
C TRP A 121 -7.01 -0.20 1.20
N ILE A 122 -7.59 -0.71 2.28
CA ILE A 122 -7.14 -0.58 3.65
C ILE A 122 -6.90 -1.99 4.19
N GLN A 123 -5.75 -2.23 4.82
CA GLN A 123 -5.35 -3.47 5.48
C GLN A 123 -5.11 -3.21 6.96
N ALA A 124 -5.56 -4.09 7.83
CA ALA A 124 -5.34 -4.01 9.27
C ALA A 124 -4.53 -5.21 9.79
N PHE A 125 -3.65 -4.95 10.75
CA PHE A 125 -2.93 -5.95 11.52
C PHE A 125 -3.01 -5.64 13.01
N GLY A 126 -2.97 -6.67 13.84
CA GLY A 126 -2.89 -6.54 15.29
C GLY A 126 -1.67 -7.24 15.85
N ALA A 127 -0.84 -6.52 16.62
CA ALA A 127 0.24 -7.10 17.38
C ALA A 127 -0.26 -7.48 18.77
N LYS A 128 -0.18 -8.76 19.10
CA LYS A 128 -0.54 -9.28 20.42
C LYS A 128 0.53 -8.98 21.47
N LYS A 129 0.14 -9.07 22.73
CA LYS A 129 1.05 -8.90 23.88
C LYS A 129 2.16 -9.95 23.92
N ASP A 130 1.95 -11.12 23.33
CA ASP A 130 2.94 -12.19 23.19
C ASP A 130 3.89 -12.03 22.00
N GLY A 131 3.73 -10.96 21.21
CA GLY A 131 4.54 -10.62 20.05
C GLY A 131 4.05 -11.17 18.72
N HIS A 132 2.98 -12.00 18.70
CA HIS A 132 2.41 -12.46 17.45
C HIS A 132 1.67 -11.34 16.72
N VAL A 133 1.82 -11.30 15.40
CA VAL A 133 1.08 -10.37 14.52
C VAL A 133 0.01 -11.15 13.77
N LEU A 134 -1.22 -10.67 13.85
CA LEU A 134 -2.38 -11.23 13.16
C LEU A 134 -2.82 -10.31 12.03
N ASP A 135 -3.19 -10.90 10.91
CA ASP A 135 -3.95 -10.23 9.86
C ASP A 135 -5.40 -10.09 10.34
N LEU A 136 -5.88 -8.85 10.41
CA LEU A 136 -7.25 -8.52 10.83
C LEU A 136 -8.16 -8.22 9.63
N GLY A 137 -7.65 -8.42 8.41
CA GLY A 137 -8.41 -8.33 7.18
C GLY A 137 -8.13 -7.08 6.36
N ARG A 138 -8.79 -7.03 5.21
CA ARG A 138 -8.63 -6.00 4.19
C ARG A 138 -9.97 -5.62 3.60
N GLU A 139 -10.18 -4.32 3.38
CA GLU A 139 -11.28 -3.79 2.57
C GLU A 139 -10.73 -3.22 1.27
N VAL A 140 -11.38 -3.53 0.14
CA VAL A 140 -10.99 -3.09 -1.21
C VAL A 140 -12.06 -2.14 -1.75
N PHE A 141 -11.62 -0.98 -2.24
CA PHE A 141 -12.51 0.07 -2.73
C PHE A 141 -12.43 0.19 -4.26
N LYS A 142 -13.48 0.80 -4.80
CA LYS A 142 -13.56 1.16 -6.23
C LYS A 142 -13.63 2.66 -6.38
N PRO A 143 -13.09 3.22 -7.48
CA PRO A 143 -13.22 4.65 -7.75
C PRO A 143 -14.69 5.04 -7.86
N ASP A 144 -14.99 6.30 -7.55
CA ASP A 144 -16.32 6.93 -7.61
C ASP A 144 -17.40 6.29 -6.73
N ILE A 145 -17.05 5.29 -5.89
CA ILE A 145 -18.00 4.59 -5.03
C ILE A 145 -17.56 4.68 -3.57
N GLY A 146 -18.37 5.37 -2.76
CA GLY A 146 -18.21 5.41 -1.30
C GLY A 146 -16.98 6.16 -0.81
N LYS A 147 -16.70 5.99 0.48
CA LYS A 147 -15.51 6.52 1.16
C LYS A 147 -14.60 5.36 1.57
N PRO A 148 -13.28 5.57 1.65
CA PRO A 148 -12.35 4.55 2.12
C PRO A 148 -12.44 4.40 3.65
N VAL A 149 -13.40 3.59 4.07
CA VAL A 149 -13.67 3.23 5.48
C VAL A 149 -13.67 1.72 5.59
N TYR A 150 -12.87 1.21 6.53
CA TYR A 150 -12.86 -0.20 6.90
C TYR A 150 -13.21 -0.32 8.38
N ALA A 151 -14.28 -1.06 8.71
CA ALA A 151 -14.72 -1.26 10.07
C ALA A 151 -14.90 -2.75 10.37
N PHE A 152 -14.45 -3.17 11.56
CA PHE A 152 -14.56 -4.55 12.03
C PHE A 152 -14.59 -4.63 13.56
N GLU A 153 -14.99 -5.78 14.08
CA GLU A 153 -15.13 -6.01 15.52
C GLU A 153 -14.02 -6.94 16.02
N ILE A 154 -13.41 -6.60 17.17
CA ILE A 154 -12.39 -7.41 17.82
C ILE A 154 -12.60 -7.48 19.34
N ASP A 155 -12.05 -8.51 19.98
CA ASP A 155 -11.68 -8.44 21.39
C ASP A 155 -10.26 -7.84 21.47
N SER A 156 -10.19 -6.56 21.81
CA SER A 156 -8.92 -5.83 21.83
C SER A 156 -8.03 -6.16 23.02
N SER A 157 -8.51 -6.88 24.04
CA SER A 157 -7.79 -7.12 25.30
C SER A 157 -6.47 -7.87 25.14
N GLY A 158 -6.37 -8.70 24.11
CA GLY A 158 -5.18 -9.49 23.78
C GLY A 158 -4.12 -8.75 22.95
N PHE A 159 -4.43 -7.55 22.46
CA PHE A 159 -3.54 -6.79 21.59
C PHE A 159 -2.79 -5.69 22.35
N LYS A 160 -1.63 -5.33 21.82
CA LYS A 160 -0.81 -4.21 22.28
C LYS A 160 -0.84 -3.05 21.28
N HIS A 161 -0.85 -3.36 19.99
CA HIS A 161 -0.92 -2.37 18.92
C HIS A 161 -1.86 -2.82 17.81
N LEU A 162 -2.50 -1.86 17.17
CA LEU A 162 -3.14 -2.00 15.88
C LEU A 162 -2.33 -1.23 14.84
N PHE A 163 -2.14 -1.83 13.68
CA PHE A 163 -1.51 -1.21 12.52
C PHE A 163 -2.51 -1.16 11.38
N SER A 164 -2.50 -0.08 10.66
CA SER A 164 -3.25 0.00 9.41
C SER A 164 -2.37 0.50 8.27
N PHE A 165 -2.63 -0.03 7.10
CA PHE A 165 -2.00 0.38 5.85
C PHE A 165 -3.09 0.76 4.86
N SER A 166 -2.84 1.79 4.07
CA SER A 166 -3.68 2.15 2.93
C SER A 166 -2.84 2.27 1.66
N TYR A 167 -3.45 2.06 0.52
CA TYR A 167 -2.79 2.24 -0.77
C TYR A 167 -3.56 3.20 -1.65
N CYS A 168 -2.88 4.28 -2.01
CA CYS A 168 -3.33 5.26 -2.99
C CYS A 168 -2.69 4.97 -4.35
N THR A 169 -3.49 5.00 -5.44
CA THR A 169 -3.01 4.75 -6.82
C THR A 169 -1.82 5.63 -7.21
N LEU A 170 -1.79 6.90 -6.78
CA LEU A 170 -0.71 7.84 -7.12
C LEU A 170 0.40 7.94 -6.08
N HIS A 171 0.06 7.78 -4.79
CA HIS A 171 0.97 8.11 -3.69
C HIS A 171 1.50 6.89 -2.93
N GLY A 172 1.06 5.66 -3.30
CA GLY A 172 1.56 4.40 -2.74
C GLY A 172 1.03 4.08 -1.36
N VAL A 173 1.84 3.35 -0.58
CA VAL A 173 1.44 2.80 0.72
C VAL A 173 1.68 3.82 1.82
N TRP A 174 0.70 3.91 2.73
CA TRP A 174 0.72 4.73 3.93
C TRP A 174 0.43 3.86 5.14
N GLU A 175 1.04 4.18 6.26
CA GLU A 175 0.85 3.45 7.51
C GLU A 175 0.47 4.37 8.66
N GLN A 176 -0.25 3.79 9.62
CA GLN A 176 -0.53 4.35 10.92
C GLN A 176 -0.61 3.22 11.93
N HIS A 177 -0.28 3.50 13.19
CA HIS A 177 -0.50 2.57 14.29
C HIS A 177 -1.21 3.25 15.47
N LEU A 178 -1.85 2.44 16.28
CA LEU A 178 -2.50 2.81 17.54
C LEU A 178 -1.99 1.88 18.63
N GLU A 179 -1.46 2.44 19.72
CA GLU A 179 -1.15 1.71 20.94
C GLU A 179 -2.42 1.54 21.78
N LEU A 180 -2.65 0.32 22.37
CA LEU A 180 -3.89 -0.08 23.07
C LEU A 180 -3.71 -0.18 24.58
#